data_322529177ac961101f59a72f7e59693d
#
_entry.id   322529177ac961101f59a72f7e59693d
#
_cell.length_a   1.000
_cell.length_b   1.000
_cell.length_c   1.000
_cell.angle_alpha   90.00
_cell.angle_beta   90.00
_cell.angle_gamma   90.00
#
_symmetry.space_group_name_H-M   'P 1'
#
loop_
_entity.id
_entity.type
_entity.pdbx_description
1 polymer ?
#
loop_
_entity_poly.entity_id
_entity_poly.type
_entity_poly.pdbx_seq_one_letter_code
_entity_poly.pdbx_strand_id
1 'polypeptide(L)'
;MTDFFEYDNGVLELTDCSILLLREFKALMDRDKTKVKTKLIKELTYIYLAICWKSPYNNYTEQERHEEALSDSGLTEKEFNDPVFREACKKFRAL
;
A
#
# COMPACT_ATOMS: atom_id res chain seq x y z
N MET A 1 -6.11 -14.00 8.66
CA MET A 1 -5.47 -13.08 7.69
C MET A 1 -4.00 -12.90 8.03
N THR A 2 -3.14 -12.95 7.02
CA THR A 2 -1.70 -12.76 7.22
C THR A 2 -1.38 -11.30 7.53
N ASP A 3 -0.51 -11.09 8.49
CA ASP A 3 -0.09 -9.76 8.91
C ASP A 3 1.25 -9.42 8.23
N PHE A 4 1.17 -8.60 7.18
CA PHE A 4 2.35 -8.23 6.39
C PHE A 4 3.01 -6.95 6.87
N PHE A 5 2.28 -6.10 7.59
CA PHE A 5 2.73 -4.74 7.86
C PHE A 5 2.68 -4.39 9.34
N GLU A 6 3.60 -3.53 9.74
CA GLU A 6 3.56 -2.84 11.01
C GLU A 6 3.68 -1.35 10.74
N TYR A 7 2.80 -0.54 11.34
CA TYR A 7 2.76 0.90 11.11
C TYR A 7 2.87 1.61 12.45
N ASP A 8 3.91 2.42 12.60
CA ASP A 8 4.18 3.13 13.84
C ASP A 8 4.77 4.51 13.55
N ASN A 9 4.19 5.55 14.16
CA ASN A 9 4.65 6.93 14.02
C ASN A 9 4.77 7.40 12.57
N GLY A 10 3.85 6.95 11.72
CA GLY A 10 3.84 7.32 10.30
C GLY A 10 4.84 6.54 9.46
N VAL A 11 5.52 5.55 10.03
CA VAL A 11 6.47 4.71 9.31
C VAL A 11 5.90 3.31 9.13
N LEU A 12 5.89 2.85 7.88
CA LEU A 12 5.46 1.49 7.54
C LEU A 12 6.67 0.57 7.46
N GLU A 13 6.55 -0.59 8.11
CA GLU A 13 7.55 -1.66 8.01
C GLU A 13 6.87 -2.95 7.54
N LEU A 14 7.59 -3.73 6.74
CA LEU A 14 7.13 -5.06 6.34
C LEU A 14 7.55 -6.06 7.41
N THR A 15 6.58 -6.69 8.06
CA THR A 15 6.86 -7.75 9.03
C THR A 15 6.99 -9.10 8.36
N ASP A 16 6.41 -9.25 7.16
CA ASP A 16 6.49 -10.47 6.37
C ASP A 16 6.68 -10.09 4.91
N CYS A 17 7.89 -10.31 4.39
CA CYS A 17 8.23 -9.95 3.03
C CYS A 17 7.63 -10.89 1.98
N SER A 18 6.92 -11.93 2.39
CA SER A 18 6.31 -12.87 1.44
C SER A 18 5.31 -12.20 0.51
N ILE A 19 4.74 -11.06 0.91
CA ILE A 19 3.85 -10.28 0.03
C ILE A 19 4.56 -9.89 -1.27
N LEU A 20 5.87 -9.65 -1.23
CA LEU A 20 6.64 -9.26 -2.40
C LEU A 20 6.88 -10.41 -3.38
N LEU A 21 6.54 -11.64 -2.99
CA LEU A 21 6.58 -12.79 -3.88
C LEU A 21 5.35 -12.87 -4.79
N LEU A 22 4.29 -12.15 -4.45
CA LEU A 22 3.10 -12.08 -5.29
C LEU A 22 3.42 -11.28 -6.54
N ARG A 23 2.98 -11.78 -7.68
CA ARG A 23 3.30 -11.18 -8.99
C ARG A 23 3.00 -9.69 -9.05
N GLU A 24 1.84 -9.29 -8.54
CA GLU A 24 1.38 -7.91 -8.59
C GLU A 24 2.30 -6.99 -7.76
N PHE A 25 2.75 -7.44 -6.61
CA PHE A 25 3.64 -6.66 -5.74
C PHE A 25 5.07 -6.69 -6.22
N LYS A 26 5.50 -7.82 -6.79
CA LYS A 26 6.82 -7.90 -7.41
C LYS A 26 6.94 -6.94 -8.58
N ALA A 27 5.87 -6.76 -9.35
CA ALA A 27 5.84 -5.79 -10.45
C ALA A 27 6.03 -4.37 -9.94
N LEU A 28 5.42 -4.02 -8.80
CA LEU A 28 5.62 -2.69 -8.19
C LEU A 28 7.07 -2.50 -7.77
N MET A 29 7.65 -3.50 -7.14
CA MET A 29 9.04 -3.44 -6.68
C MET A 29 10.01 -3.32 -7.85
N ASP A 30 9.82 -4.13 -8.90
CA ASP A 30 10.74 -4.18 -10.03
C ASP A 30 10.74 -2.89 -10.85
N ARG A 31 9.60 -2.21 -10.95
CA ARG A 31 9.52 -0.96 -11.70
C ARG A 31 10.01 0.26 -10.94
N ASP A 32 10.20 0.15 -9.62
CA ASP A 32 10.74 1.24 -8.81
C ASP A 32 12.26 1.25 -8.96
N LYS A 33 12.77 2.22 -9.72
CA LYS A 33 14.19 2.33 -10.04
C LYS A 33 14.97 3.10 -8.98
N THR A 34 14.31 3.62 -7.95
CA THR A 34 15.02 4.32 -6.88
C THR A 34 15.78 3.32 -6.02
N LYS A 35 16.91 3.78 -5.47
CA LYS A 35 17.77 2.93 -4.67
C LYS A 35 17.07 2.46 -3.38
N VAL A 36 16.28 3.34 -2.78
CA VAL A 36 15.58 3.07 -1.52
C VAL A 36 14.12 2.67 -1.72
N LYS A 37 13.69 2.46 -2.95
CA LYS A 37 12.33 2.03 -3.27
C LYS A 37 11.26 2.97 -2.71
N THR A 38 11.47 4.27 -2.84
CA THR A 38 10.58 5.29 -2.28
C THR A 38 9.15 5.16 -2.79
N LYS A 39 8.98 4.92 -4.10
CA LYS A 39 7.66 4.78 -4.68
C LYS A 39 6.94 3.54 -4.16
N LEU A 40 7.67 2.43 -4.03
CA LEU A 40 7.11 1.19 -3.48
C LEU A 40 6.62 1.42 -2.05
N ILE A 41 7.40 2.13 -1.23
CA ILE A 41 7.01 2.44 0.15
C ILE A 41 5.72 3.24 0.19
N LYS A 42 5.58 4.26 -0.67
CA LYS A 42 4.35 5.05 -0.76
C LYS A 42 3.15 4.17 -1.14
N GLU A 43 3.34 3.30 -2.13
CA GLU A 43 2.29 2.41 -2.61
C GLU A 43 1.85 1.44 -1.51
N LEU A 44 2.79 0.83 -0.80
CA LEU A 44 2.48 -0.08 0.29
C LEU A 44 1.83 0.65 1.47
N THR A 45 2.25 1.88 1.75
CA THR A 45 1.65 2.70 2.82
C THR A 45 0.19 2.98 2.51
N TYR A 46 -0.13 3.35 1.25
CA TYR A 46 -1.52 3.53 0.84
C TYR A 46 -2.34 2.26 1.05
N ILE A 47 -1.81 1.12 0.63
CA ILE A 47 -2.51 -0.17 0.78
C ILE A 47 -2.79 -0.46 2.25
N TYR A 48 -1.81 -0.23 3.12
CA TYR A 48 -2.00 -0.43 4.54
C TYR A 48 -3.12 0.45 5.08
N LEU A 49 -3.07 1.75 4.79
CA LEU A 49 -4.03 2.71 5.33
C LEU A 49 -5.42 2.54 4.74
N ALA A 50 -5.53 2.27 3.45
CA ALA A 50 -6.81 2.22 2.75
C ALA A 50 -7.50 0.87 2.81
N ILE A 51 -6.75 -0.22 2.90
CA ILE A 51 -7.29 -1.57 2.68
C ILE A 51 -7.07 -2.49 3.88
N CYS A 52 -5.91 -2.39 4.54
CA CYS A 52 -5.55 -3.33 5.60
C CYS A 52 -6.49 -3.23 6.80
N TRP A 53 -6.85 -4.37 7.37
CA TRP A 53 -7.73 -4.44 8.53
C TRP A 53 -7.13 -3.77 9.79
N LYS A 54 -5.81 -3.62 9.84
CA LYS A 54 -5.11 -2.97 10.97
C LYS A 54 -5.03 -1.46 10.82
N SER A 55 -5.55 -0.90 9.74
CA SER A 55 -5.45 0.54 9.49
C SER A 55 -6.10 1.37 10.60
N PRO A 56 -5.48 2.49 11.01
CA PRO A 56 -6.11 3.41 11.95
C PRO A 56 -7.36 4.08 11.39
N TYR A 57 -7.61 3.97 10.09
CA TYR A 57 -8.75 4.61 9.43
C TYR A 57 -9.94 3.67 9.20
N ASN A 58 -10.00 2.55 9.91
CA ASN A 58 -11.07 1.57 9.72
C ASN A 58 -12.47 2.12 10.06
N ASN A 59 -12.56 3.17 10.88
CA ASN A 59 -13.84 3.80 11.25
C ASN A 59 -14.28 4.89 10.28
N TYR A 60 -13.48 5.19 9.27
CA TYR A 60 -13.80 6.21 8.28
C TYR A 60 -14.67 5.59 7.18
N THR A 61 -15.43 6.44 6.46
CA THR A 61 -16.12 6.01 5.24
C THR A 61 -15.07 5.65 4.19
N GLU A 62 -15.46 4.89 3.16
CA GLU A 62 -14.54 4.53 2.10
C GLU A 62 -13.92 5.76 1.44
N GLN A 63 -14.73 6.79 1.20
CA GLN A 63 -14.26 8.03 0.59
C GLN A 63 -13.23 8.73 1.49
N GLU A 64 -13.55 8.91 2.76
CA GLU A 64 -12.65 9.55 3.71
C GLU A 64 -11.37 8.77 3.88
N ARG A 65 -11.47 7.45 3.98
CA ARG A 65 -10.32 6.57 4.13
C ARG A 65 -9.38 6.66 2.94
N HIS A 66 -9.94 6.69 1.73
CA HIS A 66 -9.17 6.85 0.52
C HIS A 66 -8.40 8.19 0.50
N GLU A 67 -9.09 9.28 0.81
CA GLU A 67 -8.50 10.61 0.81
C GLU A 67 -7.37 10.74 1.83
N GLU A 68 -7.61 10.26 3.05
CA GLU A 68 -6.60 10.29 4.10
C GLU A 68 -5.41 9.40 3.77
N ALA A 69 -5.67 8.21 3.20
CA ALA A 69 -4.60 7.31 2.81
C ALA A 69 -3.73 7.91 1.70
N LEU A 70 -4.33 8.58 0.72
CA LEU A 70 -3.56 9.28 -0.30
C LEU A 70 -2.68 10.37 0.31
N SER A 71 -3.26 11.19 1.18
CA SER A 71 -2.54 12.29 1.83
C SER A 71 -1.36 11.78 2.65
N ASP A 72 -1.62 10.79 3.51
CA ASP A 72 -0.62 10.32 4.46
C ASP A 72 0.46 9.44 3.81
N SER A 73 0.14 8.76 2.71
CA SER A 73 1.13 7.96 1.99
C SER A 73 2.01 8.80 1.08
N GLY A 74 1.56 10.01 0.74
CA GLY A 74 2.25 10.84 -0.25
C GLY A 74 2.00 10.41 -1.68
N LEU A 75 1.08 9.48 -1.91
CA LEU A 75 0.75 9.01 -3.25
C LEU A 75 -0.14 10.03 -3.94
N THR A 76 0.09 10.26 -5.24
CA THR A 76 -0.74 11.17 -6.03
C THR A 76 -1.91 10.42 -6.65
N GLU A 77 -2.95 11.16 -7.07
CA GLU A 77 -4.08 10.58 -7.79
C GLU A 77 -3.62 9.89 -9.08
N LYS A 78 -2.66 10.47 -9.77
CA LYS A 78 -2.12 9.88 -10.98
C LYS A 78 -1.45 8.54 -10.70
N GLU A 79 -0.67 8.46 -9.62
CA GLU A 79 -0.02 7.21 -9.21
C GLU A 79 -1.04 6.19 -8.76
N PHE A 80 -2.09 6.63 -8.06
CA PHE A 80 -3.18 5.75 -7.62
C PHE A 80 -3.89 5.11 -8.83
N ASN A 81 -4.07 5.86 -9.92
CA ASN A 81 -4.79 5.37 -11.10
C ASN A 81 -3.95 4.50 -12.03
N ASP A 82 -2.69 4.25 -11.68
CA ASP A 82 -1.81 3.37 -12.44
C ASP A 82 -2.37 1.94 -12.43
N PRO A 83 -2.55 1.31 -13.62
CA PRO A 83 -3.12 -0.04 -13.70
C PRO A 83 -2.36 -1.09 -12.91
N VAL A 84 -1.04 -1.02 -12.89
CA VAL A 84 -0.20 -1.97 -12.16
C VAL A 84 -0.47 -1.88 -10.66
N PHE A 85 -0.54 -0.64 -10.14
CA PHE A 85 -0.85 -0.42 -8.74
C PHE A 85 -2.28 -0.86 -8.39
N ARG A 86 -3.25 -0.57 -9.27
CA ARG A 86 -4.64 -0.97 -9.04
C ARG A 86 -4.78 -2.49 -8.96
N GLU A 87 -4.02 -3.23 -9.78
CA GLU A 87 -4.01 -4.69 -9.71
C GLU A 87 -3.44 -5.19 -8.38
N ALA A 88 -2.40 -4.54 -7.87
CA ALA A 88 -1.85 -4.89 -6.56
C ALA A 88 -2.87 -4.65 -5.44
N CYS A 89 -3.60 -3.54 -5.48
CA CYS A 89 -4.67 -3.26 -4.51
C CYS A 89 -5.75 -4.34 -4.56
N LYS A 90 -6.16 -4.72 -5.77
CA LYS A 90 -7.17 -5.76 -5.97
C LYS A 90 -6.70 -7.10 -5.41
N LYS A 91 -5.43 -7.44 -5.65
CA LYS A 91 -4.85 -8.67 -5.11
C LYS A 91 -4.83 -8.66 -3.59
N PHE A 92 -4.45 -7.54 -2.99
CA PHE A 92 -4.41 -7.43 -1.53
C PHE A 92 -5.80 -7.63 -0.92
N ARG A 93 -6.84 -7.05 -1.54
CA ARG A 93 -8.22 -7.24 -1.07
C ARG A 93 -8.67 -8.69 -1.13
N ALA A 94 -8.11 -9.47 -2.04
CA ALA A 94 -8.46 -10.88 -2.22
C ALA A 94 -7.74 -11.81 -1.24
N LEU A 95 -6.76 -11.32 -0.51
CA LEU A 95 -6.05 -12.12 0.50
C LEU A 95 -6.90 -12.30 1.79
#